data_0e4ffd6c1854d8674e2d65e1e0c7f58e
#
_entry.id   0e4ffd6c1854d8674e2d65e1e0c7f58e
#
_cell.length_a   1.000
_cell.length_b   1.000
_cell.length_c   1.000
_cell.angle_alpha   90.00
_cell.angle_beta   90.00
_cell.angle_gamma   90.00
#
_symmetry.space_group_name_H-M   'P 1'
#
loop_
_entity.id
_entity.type
_entity.pdbx_description
1 polymer ?
#
loop_
_entity_poly.entity_id
_entity_poly.type
_entity_poly.pdbx_seq_one_letter_code
_entity_poly.pdbx_strand_id
1 'polypeptide(L)'
;IELKPLQEDGDSRVLVQCADISKQKEKEYMLESYSKMAERNARELEKEKDRVEKLLLNIMPRSVYEEMKDYGTTTPQRYDAVSVLMLDFVDFTEMAVSQDPTALIAELNDIFSAFDRIVELFGCERIKTIGDAYLAVSGLPEPTPDHAYNIAKVALRLKRYLDRRNSAHAEQW
;
A
#
# COMPACT_ATOMS: atom_id res chain seq x y z
N ILE A 1 49.76 -15.51 5.44
CA ILE A 1 51.15 -15.71 5.89
C ILE A 1 51.11 -15.53 7.40
N GLU A 2 51.42 -16.55 8.14
CA GLU A 2 51.55 -16.50 9.60
C GLU A 2 53.04 -16.60 9.94
N LEU A 3 53.53 -15.71 10.78
CA LEU A 3 54.93 -15.66 11.23
C LEU A 3 54.99 -16.14 12.70
N LYS A 4 55.69 -17.22 12.96
CA LYS A 4 55.92 -17.72 14.32
C LYS A 4 57.41 -17.63 14.66
N PRO A 5 57.80 -16.94 15.75
CA PRO A 5 59.18 -16.94 16.20
C PRO A 5 59.52 -18.34 16.75
N LEU A 6 60.67 -18.88 16.35
CA LEU A 6 61.27 -20.06 16.88
C LEU A 6 62.57 -19.65 17.57
N GLN A 7 62.70 -19.93 18.84
CA GLN A 7 63.96 -19.80 19.58
C GLN A 7 64.52 -21.19 19.84
N GLU A 8 65.62 -21.54 19.17
CA GLU A 8 66.41 -22.70 19.44
C GLU A 8 67.87 -22.27 19.58
N ASP A 9 68.54 -22.65 20.68
CA ASP A 9 69.95 -22.51 20.92
C ASP A 9 70.63 -21.15 20.59
N GLY A 10 69.96 -20.04 20.92
CA GLY A 10 70.53 -18.69 20.75
C GLY A 10 70.44 -18.12 19.34
N ASP A 11 69.85 -18.87 18.41
CA ASP A 11 69.60 -18.42 17.02
C ASP A 11 68.11 -18.02 16.86
N SER A 12 67.83 -16.82 16.34
CA SER A 12 66.46 -16.34 16.10
C SER A 12 66.02 -16.73 14.70
N ARG A 13 65.10 -17.67 14.62
CA ARG A 13 64.49 -18.10 13.36
C ARG A 13 63.02 -17.72 13.30
N VAL A 14 62.53 -17.53 12.10
CA VAL A 14 61.08 -17.22 11.88
C VAL A 14 60.53 -18.35 10.97
N LEU A 15 59.56 -19.07 11.50
CA LEU A 15 58.76 -19.99 10.71
C LEU A 15 57.75 -19.21 9.90
N VAL A 16 57.82 -19.31 8.59
CA VAL A 16 56.84 -18.71 7.68
C VAL A 16 55.88 -19.80 7.18
N GLN A 17 54.63 -19.74 7.62
CA GLN A 17 53.61 -20.64 7.14
C GLN A 17 52.76 -19.94 6.10
N CYS A 18 52.78 -20.47 4.86
CA CYS A 18 51.95 -19.97 3.76
C CYS A 18 50.87 -20.99 3.47
N ALA A 19 49.65 -20.57 3.43
CA ALA A 19 48.51 -21.36 2.94
C ALA A 19 47.90 -20.69 1.72
N ASP A 20 47.57 -21.46 0.70
CA ASP A 20 46.79 -21.01 -0.41
C ASP A 20 45.31 -20.96 -0.04
N ILE A 21 44.77 -19.73 0.13
CA ILE A 21 43.38 -19.48 0.49
C ILE A 21 42.53 -19.04 -0.72
N SER A 22 43.05 -19.17 -1.95
CA SER A 22 42.35 -18.69 -3.17
C SER A 22 40.96 -19.28 -3.32
N LYS A 23 40.83 -20.59 -3.17
CA LYS A 23 39.53 -21.28 -3.23
C LYS A 23 38.58 -20.87 -2.11
N GLN A 24 39.11 -20.56 -0.92
CA GLN A 24 38.29 -20.09 0.20
C GLN A 24 37.76 -18.69 -0.09
N LYS A 25 38.62 -17.81 -0.57
CA LYS A 25 38.25 -16.42 -0.95
C LYS A 25 37.24 -16.39 -2.10
N GLU A 26 37.41 -17.26 -3.09
CA GLU A 26 36.45 -17.39 -4.18
C GLU A 26 35.06 -17.82 -3.66
N LYS A 27 34.99 -18.79 -2.76
CA LYS A 27 33.73 -19.21 -2.12
C LYS A 27 33.11 -18.10 -1.28
N GLU A 28 33.91 -17.38 -0.51
CA GLU A 28 33.43 -16.24 0.29
C GLU A 28 32.85 -15.16 -0.62
N TYR A 29 33.54 -14.82 -1.72
CA TYR A 29 33.05 -13.83 -2.69
C TYR A 29 31.76 -14.28 -3.38
N MET A 30 31.68 -15.54 -3.79
CA MET A 30 30.46 -16.09 -4.39
C MET A 30 29.29 -16.05 -3.39
N LEU A 31 29.53 -16.44 -2.12
CA LEU A 31 28.51 -16.43 -1.09
C LEU A 31 28.01 -15.02 -0.81
N GLU A 32 28.90 -14.04 -0.73
CA GLU A 32 28.55 -12.63 -0.57
C GLU A 32 27.74 -12.10 -1.76
N SER A 33 28.13 -12.49 -2.99
CA SER A 33 27.41 -12.13 -4.20
C SER A 33 26.00 -12.72 -4.22
N TYR A 34 25.84 -14.00 -3.86
CA TYR A 34 24.52 -14.65 -3.75
C TYR A 34 23.65 -14.01 -2.66
N SER A 35 24.25 -13.67 -1.51
CA SER A 35 23.53 -12.99 -0.43
C SER A 35 22.98 -11.63 -0.88
N LYS A 36 23.82 -10.81 -1.52
CA LYS A 36 23.40 -9.51 -2.08
C LYS A 36 22.31 -9.65 -3.13
N MET A 37 22.41 -10.66 -4.01
CA MET A 37 21.38 -10.93 -5.01
C MET A 37 20.07 -11.39 -4.38
N ALA A 38 20.12 -12.27 -3.37
CA ALA A 38 18.95 -12.73 -2.63
C ALA A 38 18.24 -11.56 -1.91
N GLU A 39 19.01 -10.69 -1.25
CA GLU A 39 18.46 -9.50 -0.59
C GLU A 39 17.79 -8.55 -1.59
N ARG A 40 18.41 -8.34 -2.75
CA ARG A 40 17.82 -7.50 -3.81
C ARG A 40 16.51 -8.08 -4.32
N ASN A 41 16.51 -9.39 -4.64
CA ASN A 41 15.30 -10.07 -5.13
C ASN A 41 14.17 -10.03 -4.08
N ALA A 42 14.51 -10.22 -2.79
CA ALA A 42 13.53 -10.11 -1.70
C ALA A 42 12.90 -8.72 -1.62
N ARG A 43 13.69 -7.65 -1.76
CA ARG A 43 13.19 -6.27 -1.76
C ARG A 43 12.32 -5.96 -2.99
N GLU A 44 12.70 -6.49 -4.16
CA GLU A 44 11.91 -6.32 -5.38
C GLU A 44 10.57 -7.07 -5.27
N LEU A 45 10.59 -8.30 -4.76
CA LEU A 45 9.37 -9.09 -4.53
C LEU A 45 8.42 -8.41 -3.55
N GLU A 46 8.94 -7.85 -2.44
CA GLU A 46 8.11 -7.13 -1.47
C GLU A 46 7.45 -5.88 -2.09
N LYS A 47 8.19 -5.12 -2.91
CA LYS A 47 7.62 -3.97 -3.64
C LYS A 47 6.51 -4.36 -4.61
N GLU A 48 6.71 -5.45 -5.37
CA GLU A 48 5.68 -5.94 -6.28
C GLU A 48 4.45 -6.47 -5.53
N LYS A 49 4.65 -7.17 -4.42
CA LYS A 49 3.57 -7.61 -3.53
C LYS A 49 2.74 -6.42 -3.03
N ASP A 50 3.40 -5.37 -2.50
CA ASP A 50 2.72 -4.16 -2.03
C ASP A 50 1.96 -3.44 -3.16
N ARG A 51 2.53 -3.44 -4.36
CA ARG A 51 1.89 -2.86 -5.53
C ARG A 51 0.62 -3.61 -5.93
N VAL A 52 0.71 -4.95 -5.99
CA VAL A 52 -0.43 -5.82 -6.31
C VAL A 52 -1.53 -5.68 -5.25
N GLU A 53 -1.17 -5.66 -3.96
CA GLU A 53 -2.12 -5.45 -2.88
C GLU A 53 -2.87 -4.12 -3.03
N LYS A 54 -2.16 -3.02 -3.28
CA LYS A 54 -2.81 -1.71 -3.52
C LYS A 54 -3.74 -1.73 -4.72
N LEU A 55 -3.37 -2.41 -5.81
CA LEU A 55 -4.23 -2.52 -6.99
C LEU A 55 -5.51 -3.32 -6.68
N LEU A 56 -5.40 -4.42 -5.93
CA LEU A 56 -6.54 -5.23 -5.54
C LEU A 56 -7.49 -4.48 -4.58
N LEU A 57 -6.94 -3.71 -3.64
CA LEU A 57 -7.74 -2.87 -2.73
C LEU A 57 -8.45 -1.70 -3.42
N ASN A 58 -8.10 -1.38 -4.68
CA ASN A 58 -8.87 -0.43 -5.50
C ASN A 58 -10.12 -1.03 -6.13
N ILE A 59 -10.20 -2.36 -6.25
CA ILE A 59 -11.30 -3.05 -6.94
C ILE A 59 -12.17 -3.89 -6.01
N MET A 60 -11.71 -4.17 -4.79
CA MET A 60 -12.45 -4.95 -3.79
C MET A 60 -12.22 -4.43 -2.38
N PRO A 61 -13.20 -4.60 -1.46
CA PRO A 61 -13.04 -4.27 -0.05
C PRO A 61 -11.92 -5.09 0.61
N ARG A 62 -11.29 -4.51 1.65
CA ARG A 62 -10.19 -5.15 2.36
C ARG A 62 -10.55 -6.53 2.92
N SER A 63 -11.73 -6.68 3.50
CA SER A 63 -12.23 -7.96 4.04
C SER A 63 -12.28 -9.07 2.98
N VAL A 64 -12.73 -8.72 1.77
CA VAL A 64 -12.78 -9.64 0.62
C VAL A 64 -11.37 -10.01 0.15
N TYR A 65 -10.46 -9.04 0.12
CA TYR A 65 -9.06 -9.28 -0.22
C TYR A 65 -8.37 -10.24 0.78
N GLU A 66 -8.57 -10.02 2.08
CA GLU A 66 -8.00 -10.88 3.13
C GLU A 66 -8.54 -12.31 3.04
N GLU A 67 -9.85 -12.49 2.86
CA GLU A 67 -10.46 -13.81 2.66
C GLU A 67 -9.91 -14.52 1.40
N MET A 68 -9.81 -13.79 0.28
CA MET A 68 -9.22 -14.31 -0.95
C MET A 68 -7.75 -14.70 -0.81
N LYS A 69 -6.98 -13.91 -0.09
CA LYS A 69 -5.55 -14.16 0.17
C LYS A 69 -5.34 -15.40 1.03
N ASP A 70 -6.18 -15.59 2.06
CA ASP A 70 -6.02 -16.68 3.02
C ASP A 70 -6.61 -18.00 2.53
N TYR A 71 -7.71 -17.96 1.78
CA TYR A 71 -8.48 -19.15 1.38
C TYR A 71 -8.57 -19.37 -0.15
N GLY A 72 -8.10 -18.42 -0.95
CA GLY A 72 -8.18 -18.50 -2.42
C GLY A 72 -9.58 -18.33 -3.00
N THR A 73 -10.58 -18.10 -2.17
CA THR A 73 -11.99 -17.91 -2.55
C THR A 73 -12.68 -17.03 -1.53
N THR A 74 -13.82 -16.45 -1.93
CA THR A 74 -14.69 -15.69 -1.02
C THR A 74 -16.04 -16.36 -0.87
N THR A 75 -16.60 -16.28 0.32
CA THR A 75 -17.94 -16.79 0.61
C THR A 75 -18.95 -15.65 0.53
N PRO A 76 -19.99 -15.73 -0.32
CA PRO A 76 -21.04 -14.73 -0.35
C PRO A 76 -21.69 -14.57 1.04
N GLN A 77 -21.70 -13.34 1.54
CA GLN A 77 -22.32 -13.01 2.83
C GLN A 77 -23.55 -12.12 2.60
N ARG A 78 -24.56 -12.31 3.42
CA ARG A 78 -25.76 -11.48 3.44
C ARG A 78 -25.77 -10.60 4.68
N TYR A 79 -26.01 -9.32 4.46
CA TYR A 79 -26.13 -8.32 5.50
C TYR A 79 -27.57 -7.78 5.52
N ASP A 80 -28.25 -7.86 6.67
CA ASP A 80 -29.67 -7.49 6.80
C ASP A 80 -29.86 -5.97 6.98
N ALA A 81 -28.85 -5.27 7.51
CA ALA A 81 -28.94 -3.85 7.81
C ALA A 81 -27.66 -3.12 7.37
N VAL A 82 -27.71 -2.48 6.21
CA VAL A 82 -26.61 -1.73 5.61
C VAL A 82 -27.11 -0.38 5.09
N SER A 83 -26.31 0.66 5.24
CA SER A 83 -26.55 1.95 4.60
C SER A 83 -25.48 2.23 3.55
N VAL A 84 -25.92 2.65 2.38
CA VAL A 84 -25.08 2.95 1.23
C VAL A 84 -25.07 4.44 0.96
N LEU A 85 -23.90 5.00 0.75
CA LEU A 85 -23.70 6.36 0.26
C LEU A 85 -23.10 6.28 -1.15
N MET A 86 -23.78 6.90 -2.11
CA MET A 86 -23.23 7.16 -3.43
C MET A 86 -23.15 8.67 -3.61
N LEU A 87 -21.96 9.16 -3.88
CA LEU A 87 -21.67 10.56 -4.14
C LEU A 87 -21.17 10.67 -5.59
N ASP A 88 -21.64 11.68 -6.31
CA ASP A 88 -21.28 11.96 -7.69
C ASP A 88 -21.04 13.46 -7.85
N PHE A 89 -20.15 13.86 -8.78
CA PHE A 89 -19.87 15.27 -9.02
C PHE A 89 -20.79 15.82 -10.10
N VAL A 90 -21.39 16.97 -9.82
CA VAL A 90 -22.27 17.67 -10.77
C VAL A 90 -21.43 18.20 -11.93
N ASP A 91 -21.92 17.98 -13.16
CA ASP A 91 -21.31 18.47 -14.41
C ASP A 91 -19.84 18.02 -14.64
N PHE A 92 -19.41 16.90 -14.01
CA PHE A 92 -18.06 16.38 -14.17
C PHE A 92 -17.68 16.15 -15.63
N THR A 93 -18.57 15.65 -16.45
CA THR A 93 -18.30 15.39 -17.87
C THR A 93 -17.97 16.68 -18.64
N GLU A 94 -18.65 17.79 -18.35
CA GLU A 94 -18.36 19.09 -18.98
C GLU A 94 -17.02 19.65 -18.49
N MET A 95 -16.74 19.50 -17.21
CA MET A 95 -15.45 19.88 -16.60
C MET A 95 -14.30 19.06 -17.19
N ALA A 96 -14.48 17.77 -17.39
CA ALA A 96 -13.49 16.86 -17.96
C ALA A 96 -13.11 17.19 -19.41
N VAL A 97 -14.04 17.75 -20.18
CA VAL A 97 -13.76 18.20 -21.56
C VAL A 97 -12.97 19.51 -21.58
N SER A 98 -13.13 20.36 -20.58
CA SER A 98 -12.55 21.72 -20.55
C SER A 98 -11.15 21.79 -19.89
N GLN A 99 -10.75 20.76 -19.13
CA GLN A 99 -9.51 20.77 -18.33
C GLN A 99 -8.45 19.79 -18.87
N ASP A 100 -7.19 19.97 -18.42
CA ASP A 100 -6.14 18.98 -18.66
C ASP A 100 -6.47 17.66 -17.94
N PRO A 101 -6.56 16.53 -18.65
CA PRO A 101 -6.93 15.25 -18.06
C PRO A 101 -6.00 14.81 -16.93
N THR A 102 -4.72 15.13 -17.01
CA THR A 102 -3.73 14.74 -15.99
C THR A 102 -3.95 15.49 -14.69
N ALA A 103 -4.19 16.81 -14.78
CA ALA A 103 -4.48 17.66 -13.64
C ALA A 103 -5.81 17.26 -12.98
N LEU A 104 -6.84 17.03 -13.78
CA LEU A 104 -8.17 16.59 -13.33
C LEU A 104 -8.13 15.27 -12.55
N ILE A 105 -7.43 14.26 -13.09
CA ILE A 105 -7.29 12.96 -12.42
C ILE A 105 -6.47 13.08 -11.12
N ALA A 106 -5.41 13.89 -11.12
CA ALA A 106 -4.63 14.12 -9.90
C ALA A 106 -5.48 14.76 -8.80
N GLU A 107 -6.28 15.76 -9.14
CA GLU A 107 -7.17 16.45 -8.21
C GLU A 107 -8.29 15.54 -7.69
N LEU A 108 -8.90 14.73 -8.56
CA LEU A 108 -9.90 13.75 -8.17
C LEU A 108 -9.33 12.71 -7.20
N ASN A 109 -8.10 12.24 -7.43
CA ASN A 109 -7.41 11.32 -6.54
C ASN A 109 -7.14 11.95 -5.16
N ASP A 110 -6.79 13.23 -5.09
CA ASP A 110 -6.60 13.95 -3.83
C ASP A 110 -7.91 14.06 -3.04
N ILE A 111 -9.02 14.35 -3.73
CA ILE A 111 -10.35 14.40 -3.14
C ILE A 111 -10.75 13.02 -2.61
N PHE A 112 -10.62 11.97 -3.40
CA PHE A 112 -10.97 10.62 -2.97
C PHE A 112 -10.09 10.12 -1.83
N SER A 113 -8.81 10.46 -1.81
CA SER A 113 -7.92 10.16 -0.69
C SER A 113 -8.34 10.86 0.62
N ALA A 114 -8.90 12.06 0.52
CA ALA A 114 -9.47 12.73 1.67
C ALA A 114 -10.81 12.09 2.10
N PHE A 115 -11.61 11.64 1.15
CA PHE A 115 -12.85 10.91 1.41
C PHE A 115 -12.59 9.59 2.13
N ASP A 116 -11.58 8.83 1.70
CA ASP A 116 -11.16 7.58 2.34
C ASP A 116 -10.89 7.79 3.83
N ARG A 117 -10.09 8.80 4.18
CA ARG A 117 -9.79 9.14 5.58
C ARG A 117 -11.04 9.51 6.39
N ILE A 118 -12.01 10.19 5.77
CA ILE A 118 -13.27 10.55 6.43
C ILE A 118 -14.14 9.32 6.64
N VAL A 119 -14.25 8.45 5.65
CA VAL A 119 -15.03 7.20 5.70
C VAL A 119 -14.51 6.28 6.80
N GLU A 120 -13.19 6.06 6.84
CA GLU A 120 -12.52 5.26 7.87
C GLU A 120 -12.73 5.81 9.28
N LEU A 121 -12.67 7.14 9.46
CA LEU A 121 -12.86 7.80 10.76
C LEU A 121 -14.21 7.48 11.42
N PHE A 122 -15.24 7.21 10.63
CA PHE A 122 -16.58 6.88 11.09
C PHE A 122 -16.90 5.37 11.05
N GLY A 123 -15.89 4.52 10.87
CA GLY A 123 -16.09 3.07 10.80
C GLY A 123 -16.94 2.64 9.61
N CYS A 124 -16.88 3.39 8.52
CA CYS A 124 -17.49 3.06 7.24
C CYS A 124 -16.44 2.53 6.28
N GLU A 125 -16.86 1.83 5.24
CA GLU A 125 -15.97 1.23 4.25
C GLU A 125 -16.20 1.83 2.86
N ARG A 126 -15.11 2.17 2.17
CA ARG A 126 -15.16 2.45 0.74
C ARG A 126 -15.29 1.14 -0.03
N ILE A 127 -16.28 1.02 -0.89
CA ILE A 127 -16.44 -0.13 -1.77
C ILE A 127 -15.60 0.03 -3.03
N LYS A 128 -15.80 1.13 -3.75
CA LYS A 128 -15.06 1.48 -4.98
C LYS A 128 -15.40 2.87 -5.47
N THR A 129 -14.64 3.35 -6.44
CA THR A 129 -15.01 4.48 -7.29
C THR A 129 -15.55 3.99 -8.64
N ILE A 130 -16.47 4.71 -9.26
CA ILE A 130 -17.05 4.41 -10.57
C ILE A 130 -16.99 5.69 -11.38
N GLY A 131 -15.89 5.88 -12.14
CA GLY A 131 -15.61 7.18 -12.75
C GLY A 131 -15.36 8.24 -11.68
N ASP A 132 -16.18 9.26 -11.68
CA ASP A 132 -16.23 10.34 -10.69
C ASP A 132 -17.16 10.05 -9.50
N ALA A 133 -17.89 8.93 -9.51
CA ALA A 133 -18.72 8.54 -8.39
C ALA A 133 -17.92 7.81 -7.30
N TYR A 134 -18.25 8.10 -6.04
CA TYR A 134 -17.65 7.50 -4.85
C TYR A 134 -18.70 6.69 -4.08
N LEU A 135 -18.46 5.39 -3.88
CA LEU A 135 -19.36 4.47 -3.21
C LEU A 135 -18.79 4.04 -1.86
N ALA A 136 -19.50 4.35 -0.78
CA ALA A 136 -19.19 3.94 0.57
C ALA A 136 -20.39 3.31 1.28
N VAL A 137 -20.12 2.48 2.29
CA VAL A 137 -21.14 1.76 3.04
C VAL A 137 -20.83 1.77 4.53
N SER A 138 -21.86 1.53 5.33
CA SER A 138 -21.77 1.28 6.76
C SER A 138 -22.65 0.10 7.15
N GLY A 139 -22.18 -0.76 8.07
CA GLY A 139 -22.84 -1.99 8.46
C GLY A 139 -22.29 -3.24 7.79
N LEU A 140 -21.16 -3.11 7.05
CA LEU A 140 -20.37 -4.23 6.55
C LEU A 140 -18.86 -3.83 6.54
N PRO A 141 -17.93 -4.76 6.61
CA PRO A 141 -18.13 -6.20 6.82
C PRO A 141 -18.68 -6.53 8.21
N GLU A 142 -18.55 -5.62 9.16
CA GLU A 142 -19.06 -5.79 10.51
C GLU A 142 -20.43 -5.11 10.68
N PRO A 143 -21.48 -5.85 11.07
CA PRO A 143 -22.78 -5.27 11.32
C PRO A 143 -22.73 -4.24 12.46
N THR A 144 -23.36 -3.09 12.28
CA THR A 144 -23.50 -2.06 13.30
C THR A 144 -24.93 -1.51 13.33
N PRO A 145 -25.54 -1.34 14.51
CA PRO A 145 -26.87 -0.74 14.61
C PRO A 145 -26.88 0.73 14.19
N ASP A 146 -25.72 1.40 14.26
CA ASP A 146 -25.56 2.81 13.93
C ASP A 146 -25.24 3.08 12.45
N HIS A 147 -25.38 2.06 11.57
CA HIS A 147 -24.99 2.16 10.16
C HIS A 147 -25.56 3.40 9.45
N ALA A 148 -26.83 3.71 9.66
CA ALA A 148 -27.51 4.87 9.06
C ALA A 148 -26.96 6.20 9.60
N TYR A 149 -26.70 6.27 10.90
CA TYR A 149 -26.14 7.43 11.55
C TYR A 149 -24.69 7.70 11.13
N ASN A 150 -23.87 6.66 11.07
CA ASN A 150 -22.48 6.77 10.67
C ASN A 150 -22.34 7.26 9.22
N ILE A 151 -23.09 6.66 8.29
CA ILE A 151 -23.04 7.05 6.90
C ILE A 151 -23.59 8.49 6.67
N ALA A 152 -24.59 8.90 7.43
CA ALA A 152 -25.10 10.27 7.38
C ALA A 152 -24.03 11.28 7.86
N LYS A 153 -23.30 10.96 8.92
CA LYS A 153 -22.16 11.78 9.37
C LYS A 153 -21.06 11.87 8.33
N VAL A 154 -20.74 10.75 7.67
CA VAL A 154 -19.80 10.72 6.55
C VAL A 154 -20.27 11.68 5.46
N ALA A 155 -21.51 11.56 4.98
CA ALA A 155 -22.05 12.42 3.93
C ALA A 155 -21.93 13.92 4.27
N LEU A 156 -22.31 14.30 5.49
CA LEU A 156 -22.19 15.70 5.97
C LEU A 156 -20.72 16.14 6.06
N ARG A 157 -19.82 15.26 6.41
CA ARG A 157 -18.39 15.59 6.53
C ARG A 157 -17.73 15.75 5.17
N LEU A 158 -18.08 14.88 4.21
CA LEU A 158 -17.64 14.97 2.82
C LEU A 158 -18.11 16.28 2.19
N LYS A 159 -19.40 16.62 2.37
CA LYS A 159 -19.92 17.90 1.90
C LYS A 159 -19.16 19.09 2.49
N ARG A 160 -18.94 19.12 3.78
CA ARG A 160 -18.17 20.21 4.43
C ARG A 160 -16.71 20.27 3.95
N TYR A 161 -16.12 19.14 3.65
CA TYR A 161 -14.78 19.11 3.08
C TYR A 161 -14.75 19.77 1.70
N LEU A 162 -15.69 19.41 0.81
CA LEU A 162 -15.82 20.01 -0.52
C LEU A 162 -16.15 21.51 -0.43
N ASP A 163 -17.08 21.92 0.41
CA ASP A 163 -17.44 23.35 0.62
C ASP A 163 -16.19 24.18 1.00
N ARG A 164 -15.34 23.65 1.89
CA ARG A 164 -14.07 24.30 2.29
C ARG A 164 -13.06 24.34 1.18
N ARG A 165 -12.91 23.20 0.46
CA ARG A 165 -12.00 23.10 -0.69
C ARG A 165 -12.40 24.11 -1.76
N ASN A 166 -13.67 24.14 -2.15
CA ASN A 166 -14.20 25.04 -3.16
C ASN A 166 -14.03 26.53 -2.75
N SER A 167 -14.11 26.83 -1.46
CA SER A 167 -13.85 28.19 -0.97
C SER A 167 -12.37 28.61 -1.05
N ALA A 168 -11.45 27.65 -1.10
CA ALA A 168 -10.01 27.89 -1.12
C ALA A 168 -9.39 27.82 -2.53
N HIS A 169 -10.11 27.26 -3.51
CA HIS A 169 -9.63 27.03 -4.87
C HIS A 169 -10.55 27.72 -5.88
N ALA A 170 -9.99 28.15 -7.01
CA ALA A 170 -10.76 28.77 -8.09
C ALA A 170 -11.69 27.79 -8.80
N GLU A 171 -11.30 26.53 -8.84
CA GLU A 171 -12.10 25.44 -9.43
C GLU A 171 -13.01 24.83 -8.37
N GLN A 172 -14.29 24.72 -8.71
CA GLN A 172 -15.32 24.22 -7.80
C GLN A 172 -15.74 22.79 -8.19
N TRP A 173 -15.79 21.97 -7.17
CA TRP A 173 -16.23 20.57 -7.26
C TRP A 173 -17.59 20.37 -6.60
#